data_ff27f22af8d28bdc7a6e239c27949c90
#
_entry.id   ff27f22af8d28bdc7a6e239c27949c90
#
_cell.length_a   1.000
_cell.length_b   1.000
_cell.length_c   1.000
_cell.angle_alpha   90.00
_cell.angle_beta   90.00
_cell.angle_gamma   90.00
#
_symmetry.space_group_name_H-M   'P 1'
#
loop_
_entity.id
_entity.type
_entity.pdbx_description
1 polymer ?
#
loop_
_entity_poly.entity_id
_entity_poly.type
_entity_poly.pdbx_seq_one_letter_code
_entity_poly.pdbx_strand_id
1 'polypeptide(L)'
;ARIQTASRAIGITQSACGLAIKYANDRHQFGKKIIKFPRVYNKLAMMVVELMVSRQLTYYAAEQKDNNKRCDLEAGMAKLLSSRVAWSAADNSLQIHGSYGYALEHPASRLLCDARIINIFEGTAEIQANVISRRILSNSINEKNIS
;
A
#
# COMPACT_ATOMS: atom_id res chain seq x y z
N ALA A 1 -1.37 -17.10 1.74
CA ALA A 1 -0.86 -16.26 0.63
C ALA A 1 -1.25 -14.78 0.76
N ARG A 2 -2.55 -14.37 0.79
CA ARG A 2 -3.00 -12.95 0.73
C ARG A 2 -2.40 -12.06 1.82
N ILE A 3 -2.44 -12.47 3.09
CA ILE A 3 -1.88 -11.71 4.22
C ILE A 3 -0.37 -11.55 4.06
N GLN A 4 0.32 -12.59 3.63
CA GLN A 4 1.75 -12.54 3.36
C GLN A 4 2.10 -11.57 2.22
N THR A 5 1.27 -11.54 1.17
CA THR A 5 1.43 -10.57 0.08
C THR A 5 1.18 -9.14 0.54
N ALA A 6 0.17 -8.92 1.40
CA ALA A 6 -0.07 -7.63 2.03
C ALA A 6 1.14 -7.16 2.86
N SER A 7 1.77 -8.07 3.62
CA SER A 7 2.98 -7.75 4.39
C SER A 7 4.16 -7.34 3.50
N ARG A 8 4.34 -7.99 2.34
CA ARG A 8 5.35 -7.57 1.35
C ARG A 8 5.07 -6.18 0.81
N ALA A 9 3.81 -5.87 0.49
CA ALA A 9 3.39 -4.54 0.06
C ALA A 9 3.71 -3.46 1.11
N ILE A 10 3.46 -3.75 2.39
CA ILE A 10 3.80 -2.85 3.51
C ILE A 10 5.32 -2.61 3.56
N GLY A 11 6.14 -3.64 3.36
CA GLY A 11 7.60 -3.51 3.31
C GLY A 11 8.07 -2.57 2.19
N ILE A 12 7.48 -2.70 0.99
CA ILE A 12 7.74 -1.79 -0.15
C ILE A 12 7.32 -0.36 0.20
N THR A 13 6.12 -0.18 0.75
CA THR A 13 5.61 1.13 1.17
C THR A 13 6.54 1.79 2.18
N GLN A 14 6.97 1.05 3.19
CA GLN A 14 7.88 1.55 4.22
C GLN A 14 9.22 1.97 3.63
N SER A 15 9.78 1.18 2.71
CA SER A 15 11.03 1.50 2.03
C SER A 15 10.88 2.75 1.17
N ALA A 16 9.79 2.88 0.42
CA ALA A 16 9.49 4.05 -0.40
C ALA A 16 9.35 5.33 0.43
N CYS A 17 8.64 5.25 1.57
CA CYS A 17 8.52 6.37 2.52
C CYS A 17 9.89 6.77 3.07
N GLY A 18 10.70 5.81 3.52
CA GLY A 18 12.03 6.09 4.10
C GLY A 18 12.96 6.78 3.11
N LEU A 19 13.02 6.29 1.86
CA LEU A 19 13.82 6.90 0.80
C LEU A 19 13.35 8.33 0.49
N ALA A 20 12.03 8.53 0.35
CA ALA A 20 11.46 9.84 0.02
C ALA A 20 11.69 10.88 1.13
N ILE A 21 11.48 10.49 2.40
CA ILE A 21 11.71 11.37 3.55
C ILE A 21 13.18 11.76 3.64
N LYS A 22 14.10 10.80 3.51
CA LYS A 22 15.54 11.06 3.53
C LYS A 22 15.92 12.03 2.44
N TYR A 23 15.57 11.74 1.19
CA TYR A 23 15.90 12.59 0.06
C TYR A 23 15.31 14.01 0.20
N ALA A 24 14.04 14.12 0.64
CA ALA A 24 13.39 15.41 0.82
C ALA A 24 14.06 16.29 1.91
N ASN A 25 14.69 15.66 2.92
CA ASN A 25 15.46 16.34 3.94
C ASN A 25 16.88 16.73 3.47
N ASP A 26 17.44 16.04 2.50
CA ASP A 26 18.81 16.29 2.04
C ASP A 26 18.84 17.24 0.83
N ARG A 27 17.87 17.12 -0.07
CA ARG A 27 17.83 17.89 -1.32
C ARG A 27 17.42 19.35 -1.10
N HIS A 28 18.20 20.27 -1.66
CA HIS A 28 17.90 21.70 -1.68
C HIS A 28 17.54 22.16 -3.10
N GLN A 29 16.46 22.93 -3.22
CA GLN A 29 16.06 23.67 -4.41
C GLN A 29 15.35 24.98 -4.02
N PHE A 30 15.51 26.00 -4.85
CA PHE A 30 14.92 27.32 -4.62
C PHE A 30 15.21 27.88 -3.22
N GLY A 31 16.47 27.72 -2.77
CA GLY A 31 16.98 28.25 -1.50
C GLY A 31 16.57 27.52 -0.22
N LYS A 32 15.88 26.37 -0.31
CA LYS A 32 15.46 25.58 0.85
C LYS A 32 15.40 24.08 0.57
N LYS A 33 15.35 23.29 1.64
CA LYS A 33 15.11 21.83 1.53
C LYS A 33 13.77 21.56 0.90
N ILE A 34 13.69 20.56 0.01
CA ILE A 34 12.45 20.28 -0.72
C ILE A 34 11.31 19.79 0.19
N ILE A 35 11.61 19.23 1.36
CA ILE A 35 10.59 18.84 2.35
C ILE A 35 9.74 20.06 2.82
N LYS A 36 10.23 21.28 2.68
CA LYS A 36 9.49 22.49 3.06
C LYS A 36 8.47 22.95 2.04
N PHE A 37 8.38 22.27 0.89
CA PHE A 37 7.36 22.59 -0.13
C PHE A 37 6.07 21.81 0.12
N PRO A 38 4.91 22.48 0.09
CA PRO A 38 3.60 21.85 0.35
C PRO A 38 3.33 20.62 -0.50
N ARG A 39 3.69 20.65 -1.77
CA ARG A 39 3.51 19.50 -2.70
C ARG A 39 4.37 18.29 -2.33
N VAL A 40 5.47 18.48 -1.60
CA VAL A 40 6.33 17.39 -1.13
C VAL A 40 5.83 16.86 0.21
N TYR A 41 5.69 17.73 1.23
CA TYR A 41 5.29 17.26 2.54
C TYR A 41 3.86 16.68 2.57
N ASN A 42 2.94 17.16 1.75
CA ASN A 42 1.61 16.57 1.63
C ASN A 42 1.65 15.13 1.09
N LYS A 43 2.49 14.87 0.08
CA LYS A 43 2.72 13.50 -0.41
C LYS A 43 3.27 12.60 0.70
N LEU A 44 4.29 13.05 1.41
CA LEU A 44 4.90 12.30 2.51
C LEU A 44 3.90 12.00 3.63
N ALA A 45 3.08 12.99 3.99
CA ALA A 45 2.04 12.82 5.01
C ALA A 45 1.03 11.73 4.61
N MET A 46 0.54 11.77 3.38
CA MET A 46 -0.40 10.75 2.89
C MET A 46 0.25 9.36 2.81
N MET A 47 1.48 9.26 2.34
CA MET A 47 2.22 7.99 2.32
C MET A 47 2.32 7.36 3.71
N VAL A 48 2.58 8.16 4.76
CA VAL A 48 2.70 7.68 6.14
C VAL A 48 1.34 7.23 6.68
N VAL A 49 0.27 8.00 6.43
CA VAL A 49 -1.11 7.64 6.84
C VAL A 49 -1.54 6.33 6.18
N GLU A 50 -1.38 6.21 4.87
CA GLU A 50 -1.76 5.02 4.11
C GLU A 50 -0.95 3.78 4.53
N LEU A 51 0.35 3.95 4.85
CA LEU A 51 1.19 2.90 5.42
C LEU A 51 0.63 2.40 6.75
N MET A 52 0.23 3.31 7.64
CA MET A 52 -0.33 2.96 8.94
C MET A 52 -1.65 2.20 8.79
N VAL A 53 -2.57 2.71 7.98
CA VAL A 53 -3.88 2.08 7.75
C VAL A 53 -3.73 0.68 7.16
N SER A 54 -2.92 0.51 6.12
CA SER A 54 -2.69 -0.78 5.49
C SER A 54 -2.03 -1.79 6.43
N ARG A 55 -1.11 -1.32 7.29
CA ARG A 55 -0.46 -2.15 8.31
C ARG A 55 -1.47 -2.65 9.35
N GLN A 56 -2.32 -1.77 9.88
CA GLN A 56 -3.32 -2.14 10.88
C GLN A 56 -4.34 -3.14 10.33
N LEU A 57 -4.81 -2.92 9.10
CA LEU A 57 -5.72 -3.86 8.44
C LEU A 57 -5.06 -5.24 8.22
N THR A 58 -3.77 -5.25 7.87
CA THR A 58 -3.03 -6.51 7.68
C THR A 58 -2.83 -7.25 9.00
N TYR A 59 -2.53 -6.55 10.09
CA TYR A 59 -2.43 -7.15 11.42
C TYR A 59 -3.78 -7.70 11.88
N TYR A 60 -4.86 -6.94 11.69
CA TYR A 60 -6.20 -7.42 11.99
C TYR A 60 -6.54 -8.71 11.23
N ALA A 61 -6.26 -8.76 9.93
CA ALA A 61 -6.48 -9.97 9.13
C ALA A 61 -5.64 -11.17 9.62
N ALA A 62 -4.40 -10.93 10.05
CA ALA A 62 -3.53 -11.96 10.62
C ALA A 62 -4.07 -12.48 11.95
N GLU A 63 -4.51 -11.60 12.84
CA GLU A 63 -5.11 -11.96 14.13
C GLU A 63 -6.39 -12.79 13.96
N GLN A 64 -7.27 -12.43 13.01
CA GLN A 64 -8.45 -13.24 12.72
C GLN A 64 -8.07 -14.67 12.31
N LYS A 65 -7.01 -14.80 11.50
CA LYS A 65 -6.50 -16.10 11.08
C LYS A 65 -5.91 -16.90 12.24
N ASP A 66 -5.12 -16.27 13.09
CA ASP A 66 -4.48 -16.92 14.25
C ASP A 66 -5.53 -17.39 15.27
N ASN A 67 -6.64 -16.69 15.37
CA ASN A 67 -7.82 -17.08 16.17
C ASN A 67 -8.72 -18.12 15.48
N ASN A 68 -8.25 -18.76 14.39
CA ASN A 68 -8.98 -19.76 13.61
C ASN A 68 -10.34 -19.27 13.07
N LYS A 69 -10.53 -17.95 12.91
CA LYS A 69 -11.73 -17.38 12.31
C LYS A 69 -11.62 -17.37 10.78
N ARG A 70 -12.76 -17.44 10.13
CA ARG A 70 -12.82 -17.24 8.68
C ARG A 70 -12.44 -15.79 8.35
N CYS A 71 -11.35 -15.60 7.63
CA CYS A 71 -10.75 -14.29 7.35
C CYS A 71 -10.51 -14.02 5.86
N ASP A 72 -11.28 -14.65 4.97
CA ASP A 72 -11.16 -14.48 3.51
C ASP A 72 -11.49 -13.03 3.07
N LEU A 73 -12.45 -12.39 3.74
CA LEU A 73 -12.82 -10.99 3.52
C LEU A 73 -11.68 -10.06 3.94
N GLU A 74 -11.24 -10.17 5.19
CA GLU A 74 -10.20 -9.33 5.78
C GLU A 74 -8.88 -9.48 5.04
N ALA A 75 -8.50 -10.72 4.69
CA ALA A 75 -7.31 -10.99 3.91
C ALA A 75 -7.39 -10.43 2.48
N GLY A 76 -8.58 -10.44 1.87
CA GLY A 76 -8.85 -9.82 0.57
C GLY A 76 -8.71 -8.30 0.64
N MET A 77 -9.33 -7.67 1.66
CA MET A 77 -9.24 -6.24 1.91
C MET A 77 -7.80 -5.80 2.19
N ALA A 78 -7.08 -6.52 3.05
CA ALA A 78 -5.69 -6.23 3.38
C ALA A 78 -4.79 -6.28 2.14
N LYS A 79 -4.93 -7.32 1.30
CA LYS A 79 -4.15 -7.46 0.06
C LYS A 79 -4.49 -6.36 -0.94
N LEU A 80 -5.76 -6.07 -1.15
CA LEU A 80 -6.20 -5.06 -2.10
C LEU A 80 -5.69 -3.66 -1.69
N LEU A 81 -5.92 -3.26 -0.45
CA LEU A 81 -5.48 -1.96 0.05
C LEU A 81 -3.97 -1.84 0.03
N SER A 82 -3.25 -2.79 0.64
CA SER A 82 -1.78 -2.71 0.78
C SER A 82 -1.08 -2.67 -0.58
N SER A 83 -1.57 -3.41 -1.58
CA SER A 83 -0.98 -3.39 -2.92
C SER A 83 -1.20 -2.04 -3.63
N ARG A 84 -2.35 -1.41 -3.46
CA ARG A 84 -2.63 -0.06 -3.99
C ARG A 84 -1.77 0.99 -3.30
N VAL A 85 -1.66 0.91 -1.98
CA VAL A 85 -0.82 1.80 -1.18
C VAL A 85 0.66 1.67 -1.57
N ALA A 86 1.15 0.45 -1.77
CA ALA A 86 2.53 0.24 -2.21
C ALA A 86 2.81 0.88 -3.56
N TRP A 87 1.89 0.74 -4.52
CA TRP A 87 2.00 1.39 -5.82
C TRP A 87 2.03 2.91 -5.69
N SER A 88 1.06 3.49 -4.99
CA SER A 88 0.97 4.95 -4.77
C SER A 88 2.22 5.50 -4.06
N ALA A 89 2.72 4.81 -3.04
CA ALA A 89 3.90 5.22 -2.30
C ALA A 89 5.17 5.14 -3.14
N ALA A 90 5.35 4.08 -3.93
CA ALA A 90 6.49 3.92 -4.82
C ALA A 90 6.51 5.00 -5.91
N ASP A 91 5.35 5.29 -6.52
CA ASP A 91 5.20 6.36 -7.51
C ASP A 91 5.49 7.73 -6.91
N ASN A 92 4.92 8.05 -5.75
CA ASN A 92 5.19 9.29 -5.04
C ASN A 92 6.66 9.43 -4.61
N SER A 93 7.29 8.34 -4.18
CA SER A 93 8.72 8.33 -3.85
C SER A 93 9.57 8.66 -5.07
N LEU A 94 9.30 8.01 -6.20
CA LEU A 94 9.99 8.28 -7.46
C LEU A 94 9.79 9.74 -7.90
N GLN A 95 8.57 10.25 -7.83
CA GLN A 95 8.24 11.63 -8.17
C GLN A 95 8.99 12.65 -7.29
N ILE A 96 9.13 12.38 -5.99
CA ILE A 96 9.90 13.24 -5.06
C ILE A 96 11.39 13.27 -5.41
N HIS A 97 11.96 12.14 -5.84
CA HIS A 97 13.35 12.05 -6.29
C HIS A 97 13.59 12.69 -7.67
N GLY A 98 12.52 12.88 -8.47
CA GLY A 98 12.64 13.39 -9.83
C GLY A 98 13.44 12.45 -10.75
N SER A 99 14.22 13.00 -11.65
CA SER A 99 15.04 12.22 -12.60
C SER A 99 16.03 11.27 -11.90
N TYR A 100 16.52 11.64 -10.71
CA TYR A 100 17.42 10.80 -9.93
C TYR A 100 16.74 9.49 -9.51
N GLY A 101 15.47 9.54 -9.11
CA GLY A 101 14.70 8.34 -8.75
C GLY A 101 14.35 7.45 -9.93
N TYR A 102 14.35 7.99 -11.15
CA TYR A 102 14.09 7.25 -12.37
C TYR A 102 15.30 6.43 -12.87
N ALA A 103 16.51 6.79 -12.44
CA ALA A 103 17.71 6.08 -12.79
C ALA A 103 17.68 4.63 -12.28
N LEU A 104 18.11 3.67 -13.10
CA LEU A 104 18.09 2.23 -12.76
C LEU A 104 18.95 1.89 -11.54
N GLU A 105 19.98 2.67 -11.29
CA GLU A 105 20.88 2.53 -10.14
C GLU A 105 20.23 2.95 -8.82
N HIS A 106 19.15 3.75 -8.89
CA HIS A 106 18.47 4.23 -7.69
C HIS A 106 17.36 3.24 -7.26
N PRO A 107 17.26 2.90 -5.97
CA PRO A 107 16.29 1.92 -5.49
C PRO A 107 14.83 2.32 -5.69
N ALA A 108 14.50 3.61 -5.87
CA ALA A 108 13.13 4.06 -6.09
C ALA A 108 12.51 3.47 -7.38
N SER A 109 13.28 3.36 -8.47
CA SER A 109 12.83 2.76 -9.73
C SER A 109 12.49 1.28 -9.56
N ARG A 110 13.32 0.54 -8.82
CA ARG A 110 13.08 -0.88 -8.50
C ARG A 110 11.85 -1.06 -7.63
N LEU A 111 11.66 -0.22 -6.60
CA LEU A 111 10.48 -0.28 -5.75
C LEU A 111 9.17 -0.07 -6.54
N LEU A 112 9.19 0.75 -7.59
CA LEU A 112 8.04 0.94 -8.47
C LEU A 112 7.68 -0.36 -9.21
N CYS A 113 8.67 -1.05 -9.79
CA CYS A 113 8.46 -2.34 -10.43
C CYS A 113 7.96 -3.40 -9.44
N ASP A 114 8.59 -3.47 -8.26
CA ASP A 114 8.21 -4.41 -7.20
C ASP A 114 6.78 -4.15 -6.67
N ALA A 115 6.38 -2.89 -6.57
CA ALA A 115 5.03 -2.52 -6.18
C ALA A 115 4.00 -2.92 -7.26
N ARG A 116 4.36 -2.81 -8.54
CA ARG A 116 3.45 -3.14 -9.63
C ARG A 116 3.04 -4.60 -9.65
N ILE A 117 3.99 -5.52 -9.48
CA ILE A 117 3.72 -6.96 -9.53
C ILE A 117 2.77 -7.40 -8.40
N ILE A 118 2.80 -6.76 -7.25
CA ILE A 118 1.93 -7.10 -6.11
C ILE A 118 0.45 -6.89 -6.43
N ASN A 119 0.11 -5.97 -7.31
CA ASN A 119 -1.27 -5.78 -7.77
C ASN A 119 -1.75 -6.90 -8.70
N ILE A 120 -0.84 -7.69 -9.29
CA ILE A 120 -1.13 -8.68 -10.33
C ILE A 120 -1.18 -10.08 -9.76
N PHE A 121 -0.16 -10.50 -9.01
CA PHE A 121 -0.04 -11.89 -8.56
C PHE A 121 -0.80 -12.15 -7.24
N GLU A 122 -0.95 -13.44 -6.88
CA GLU A 122 -1.66 -13.90 -5.67
C GLU A 122 -3.13 -13.40 -5.60
N GLY A 123 -3.75 -13.34 -6.76
CA GLY A 123 -5.09 -12.79 -6.98
C GLY A 123 -5.03 -11.30 -7.29
N THR A 124 -5.37 -10.94 -8.51
CA THR A 124 -5.35 -9.54 -8.97
C THR A 124 -6.24 -8.65 -8.11
N ALA A 125 -6.07 -7.33 -8.24
CA ALA A 125 -6.92 -6.36 -7.56
C ALA A 125 -8.42 -6.60 -7.86
N GLU A 126 -8.75 -6.95 -9.10
CA GLU A 126 -10.11 -7.27 -9.56
C GLU A 126 -10.64 -8.55 -8.88
N ILE A 127 -9.80 -9.58 -8.73
CA ILE A 127 -10.18 -10.80 -8.02
C ILE A 127 -10.43 -10.55 -6.54
N GLN A 128 -9.60 -9.72 -5.89
CA GLN A 128 -9.84 -9.33 -4.49
C GLN A 128 -11.14 -8.54 -4.35
N ALA A 129 -11.42 -7.61 -5.25
CA ALA A 129 -12.67 -6.87 -5.27
C ALA A 129 -13.88 -7.81 -5.42
N ASN A 130 -13.81 -8.82 -6.29
CA ASN A 130 -14.86 -9.83 -6.45
C ASN A 130 -15.08 -10.65 -5.17
N VAL A 131 -14.01 -11.06 -4.48
CA VAL A 131 -14.13 -11.79 -3.20
C VAL A 131 -14.86 -10.94 -2.15
N ILE A 132 -14.49 -9.67 -2.04
CA ILE A 132 -15.09 -8.72 -1.11
C ILE A 132 -16.58 -8.51 -1.44
N SER A 133 -16.89 -8.22 -2.71
CA SER A 133 -18.26 -7.97 -3.17
C SER A 133 -19.18 -9.17 -2.94
N ARG A 134 -18.75 -10.38 -3.27
CA ARG A 134 -19.53 -11.61 -3.03
C ARG A 134 -19.84 -11.80 -1.55
N ARG A 135 -18.89 -11.47 -0.67
CA ARG A 135 -19.09 -11.60 0.77
C ARG A 135 -20.10 -10.59 1.30
N ILE A 136 -20.05 -9.35 0.83
CA ILE A 136 -21.04 -8.31 1.18
C ILE A 136 -22.45 -8.74 0.72
N LEU A 137 -22.58 -9.18 -0.53
CA LEU A 137 -23.86 -9.61 -1.09
C LEU A 137 -24.44 -10.84 -0.36
N SER A 138 -23.61 -11.82 0.01
CA SER A 138 -24.09 -13.00 0.75
C SER A 138 -24.62 -12.65 2.14
N ASN A 139 -24.02 -11.68 2.82
CA ASN A 139 -24.49 -11.21 4.13
C ASN A 139 -25.84 -10.48 4.01
N SER A 140 -26.00 -9.64 2.98
CA SER A 140 -27.26 -8.91 2.73
C SER A 140 -28.45 -9.81 2.37
N ILE A 141 -28.19 -10.95 1.75
CA ILE A 141 -29.25 -11.95 1.43
C ILE A 141 -29.67 -12.68 2.69
N ASN A 142 -28.73 -13.02 3.57
CA ASN A 142 -29.04 -13.70 4.83
C ASN A 142 -29.85 -12.83 5.81
N GLU A 143 -29.61 -11.53 5.84
CA GLU A 143 -30.36 -10.58 6.68
C GLU A 143 -31.83 -10.44 6.20
N LYS A 144 -32.08 -10.51 4.88
CA LYS A 144 -33.45 -10.45 4.31
C LYS A 144 -34.28 -11.72 4.51
N ASN A 145 -33.64 -12.84 4.81
CA ASN A 145 -34.33 -14.11 5.06
C ASN A 145 -34.67 -14.35 6.55
N ILE A 146 -34.29 -13.42 7.43
CA ILE A 146 -34.53 -13.48 8.90
C ILE A 146 -35.61 -12.47 9.33
N SER A 147 -36.06 -11.58 8.43
CA SER A 147 -37.15 -10.63 8.64
C SER A 147 -38.44 -11.12 7.99
#